data_7c175340da9282d72dacbe49caf382ad
#
_entry.id   7c175340da9282d72dacbe49caf382ad
#
_cell.length_a   1.000
_cell.length_b   1.000
_cell.length_c   1.000
_cell.angle_alpha   90.00
_cell.angle_beta   90.00
_cell.angle_gamma   90.00
#
_symmetry.space_group_name_H-M   'P 1'
#
loop_
_entity.id
_entity.type
_entity.pdbx_description
1 polymer ?
#
loop_
_entity_poly.entity_id
_entity_poly.type
_entity_poly.pdbx_seq_one_letter_code
_entity_poly.pdbx_strand_id
1 'polypeptide(L)'
;SSKADVDKKFVTLCSLEYPEKEISIDILYRKLKAIKEKDLKGLIDKRGKWKKGTSSINDEIWQAFLYFYLDQSQHPIQKCLDYTKMWAQEKRPDLYAEIPSYSAFYRRLNNEVPEGVKVLGREGHKAYNDRCAPFIRRIYEDIASNEWWIADNHTFDVMVKDKNGNIHRPYLTAFLDARSGIFTGHYITYNPCSEATLVALRKGILKYGIPDNIYVDNGREFLTFDIGGLGHRKKKPKDGVEKVEPPGVFKRLGINMTNAIVRNAKAKIIERRFCDVKNDLSRLFNTYTGGTVVEKPERLKFVLKKDKIYTDEEFEEYVEMVLDYYFNMEEYNGAVESDKGKIKMDVFNEHLIKRRTATSEELNLMLMRSTRPQQVTRRGVHLDIDGGRIDYWNDDFVHLMLGKKVYFRYDPENLSEVRIYDLEDRYV
;
A
#
# COMPACT_ATOMS: atom_id res chain seq x y z
N SER A 1 42.34 -5.33 66.48
CA SER A 1 42.50 -4.40 65.37
C SER A 1 41.54 -3.23 65.57
N SER A 2 42.04 -2.03 65.39
CA SER A 2 41.21 -0.84 65.49
C SER A 2 40.20 -0.80 64.30
N LYS A 3 39.08 -0.10 64.49
CA LYS A 3 38.08 0.05 63.40
C LYS A 3 38.73 0.60 62.11
N ALA A 4 39.71 1.51 62.26
CA ALA A 4 40.45 2.08 61.14
C ALA A 4 41.30 1.04 60.39
N ASP A 5 41.83 0.03 61.05
CA ASP A 5 42.61 -1.06 60.44
C ASP A 5 41.69 -1.99 59.62
N VAL A 6 40.46 -2.23 60.13
CA VAL A 6 39.44 -3.03 59.40
C VAL A 6 38.98 -2.31 58.12
N ASP A 7 38.70 -1.00 58.22
CA ASP A 7 38.27 -0.21 57.10
C ASP A 7 39.37 -0.12 56.02
N LYS A 8 40.67 -0.01 56.44
CA LYS A 8 41.79 -0.02 55.46
C LYS A 8 41.89 -1.36 54.72
N LYS A 9 41.81 -2.50 55.52
CA LYS A 9 41.82 -3.83 54.88
C LYS A 9 40.68 -4.06 53.96
N PHE A 10 39.46 -3.58 54.26
CA PHE A 10 38.29 -3.66 53.43
C PHE A 10 38.50 -2.89 52.13
N VAL A 11 39.00 -1.66 52.17
CA VAL A 11 39.30 -0.85 50.95
C VAL A 11 40.34 -1.54 50.08
N THR A 12 41.41 -2.12 50.69
CA THR A 12 42.43 -2.86 49.96
C THR A 12 41.84 -4.08 49.21
N LEU A 13 41.01 -4.88 49.88
CA LEU A 13 40.34 -6.02 49.28
C LEU A 13 39.42 -5.60 48.14
N CYS A 14 38.62 -4.56 48.34
CA CYS A 14 37.74 -4.02 47.25
C CYS A 14 38.54 -3.49 46.07
N SER A 15 39.71 -2.86 46.30
CA SER A 15 40.56 -2.39 45.20
C SER A 15 41.20 -3.52 44.40
N LEU A 16 41.47 -4.66 45.06
CA LEU A 16 41.96 -5.87 44.37
C LEU A 16 40.85 -6.57 43.55
N GLU A 17 39.64 -6.58 44.10
CA GLU A 17 38.48 -7.22 43.42
C GLU A 17 37.94 -6.38 42.27
N TYR A 18 38.02 -5.05 42.37
CA TYR A 18 37.50 -4.10 41.33
C TYR A 18 38.60 -3.09 40.93
N PRO A 19 39.64 -3.52 40.22
CA PRO A 19 40.79 -2.70 39.89
C PRO A 19 40.44 -1.50 38.96
N GLU A 20 39.33 -1.57 38.24
CA GLU A 20 38.82 -0.51 37.38
C GLU A 20 38.15 0.65 38.13
N LYS A 21 37.93 0.49 39.45
CA LYS A 21 37.27 1.51 40.30
C LYS A 21 38.25 2.16 41.26
N GLU A 22 38.24 3.49 41.30
CA GLU A 22 38.95 4.23 42.31
C GLU A 22 38.25 4.07 43.66
N ILE A 23 38.84 3.27 44.57
CA ILE A 23 38.30 2.99 45.91
C ILE A 23 39.29 3.50 46.92
N SER A 24 38.88 4.47 47.75
CA SER A 24 39.66 5.02 48.84
C SER A 24 38.88 5.04 50.16
N ILE A 25 39.60 5.20 51.29
CA ILE A 25 38.99 5.34 52.62
C ILE A 25 38.02 6.53 52.65
N ASP A 26 38.38 7.64 52.04
CA ASP A 26 37.53 8.84 51.96
C ASP A 26 36.24 8.59 51.20
N ILE A 27 36.33 7.84 50.11
CA ILE A 27 35.14 7.42 49.34
C ILE A 27 34.26 6.51 50.21
N LEU A 28 34.83 5.56 50.93
CA LEU A 28 34.11 4.68 51.84
C LEU A 28 33.35 5.48 52.92
N TYR A 29 34.05 6.36 53.64
CA TYR A 29 33.41 7.16 54.70
C TYR A 29 32.34 8.13 54.14
N ARG A 30 32.57 8.74 53.00
CA ARG A 30 31.59 9.56 52.34
C ARG A 30 30.30 8.80 51.97
N LYS A 31 30.45 7.58 51.45
CA LYS A 31 29.32 6.70 51.16
C LYS A 31 28.58 6.24 52.38
N LEU A 32 29.33 5.84 53.46
CA LEU A 32 28.73 5.46 54.73
C LEU A 32 27.95 6.60 55.38
N LYS A 33 28.48 7.82 55.32
CA LYS A 33 27.77 9.01 55.78
C LYS A 33 26.50 9.25 54.98
N ALA A 34 26.55 9.13 53.66
CA ALA A 34 25.39 9.30 52.79
C ALA A 34 24.30 8.26 53.06
N ILE A 35 24.68 7.00 53.35
CA ILE A 35 23.74 5.95 53.73
C ILE A 35 23.09 6.29 55.07
N LYS A 36 23.89 6.70 56.06
CA LYS A 36 23.40 7.03 57.40
C LYS A 36 22.39 8.20 57.38
N GLU A 37 22.58 9.17 56.51
CA GLU A 37 21.71 10.36 56.37
C GLU A 37 20.47 10.14 55.51
N LYS A 38 20.55 9.32 54.48
CA LYS A 38 19.52 9.20 53.43
C LYS A 38 19.21 7.76 52.97
N ASP A 39 19.60 6.77 53.75
CA ASP A 39 19.52 5.37 53.38
C ASP A 39 20.27 5.04 52.08
N LEU A 40 19.98 3.90 51.46
CA LEU A 40 20.54 3.51 50.15
C LEU A 40 20.31 4.56 49.05
N LYS A 41 19.27 5.38 49.19
CA LYS A 41 19.00 6.53 48.28
C LYS A 41 20.11 7.56 48.29
N GLY A 42 20.93 7.64 49.38
CA GLY A 42 22.09 8.52 49.45
C GLY A 42 23.24 8.13 48.52
N LEU A 43 23.28 6.88 48.03
CA LEU A 43 24.29 6.38 47.10
C LEU A 43 23.98 6.71 45.64
N ILE A 44 22.77 7.16 45.34
CA ILE A 44 22.37 7.47 43.98
C ILE A 44 23.11 8.73 43.53
N ASP A 45 23.91 8.63 42.46
CA ASP A 45 24.58 9.80 41.87
C ASP A 45 23.53 10.75 41.27
N LYS A 46 23.41 11.92 41.84
CA LYS A 46 22.49 12.98 41.39
C LYS A 46 23.18 14.07 40.57
N ARG A 47 24.48 13.93 40.29
CA ARG A 47 25.21 14.93 39.48
C ARG A 47 24.57 15.06 38.10
N GLY A 48 24.23 16.28 37.71
CA GLY A 48 23.57 16.58 36.42
C GLY A 48 22.10 16.19 36.32
N LYS A 49 21.50 15.46 37.30
CA LYS A 49 20.10 15.03 37.22
C LYS A 49 19.09 16.08 37.69
N TRP A 50 19.50 17.04 38.50
CA TRP A 50 18.62 18.05 39.08
C TRP A 50 18.06 19.05 38.05
N LYS A 51 18.73 19.21 36.88
CA LYS A 51 18.27 20.02 35.75
C LYS A 51 17.56 19.20 34.66
N LYS A 52 17.50 17.88 34.80
CA LYS A 52 16.87 17.02 33.80
C LYS A 52 15.36 17.22 33.84
N GLY A 53 14.80 17.70 32.72
CA GLY A 53 13.37 17.99 32.60
C GLY A 53 12.97 19.42 32.97
N THR A 54 13.92 20.31 33.35
CA THR A 54 13.66 21.74 33.53
C THR A 54 14.13 22.53 32.30
N SER A 55 13.26 23.30 31.71
CA SER A 55 13.58 24.22 30.61
C SER A 55 13.79 25.62 31.18
N SER A 56 14.77 26.34 30.62
CA SER A 56 14.94 27.78 30.89
C SER A 56 14.08 28.69 30.00
N ILE A 57 13.27 28.09 29.11
CA ILE A 57 12.40 28.78 28.19
C ILE A 57 11.05 29.02 28.89
N ASN A 58 10.63 30.26 28.97
CA ASN A 58 9.28 30.62 29.43
C ASN A 58 8.22 29.93 28.55
N ASP A 59 7.14 29.47 29.15
CA ASP A 59 6.13 28.66 28.44
C ASP A 59 5.40 29.46 27.37
N GLU A 60 5.16 30.76 27.54
CA GLU A 60 4.56 31.59 26.51
C GLU A 60 5.48 31.74 25.29
N ILE A 61 6.79 31.94 25.52
CA ILE A 61 7.79 31.97 24.46
C ILE A 61 7.83 30.60 23.75
N TRP A 62 7.70 29.51 24.52
CA TRP A 62 7.70 28.17 23.95
C TRP A 62 6.47 27.90 23.08
N GLN A 63 5.29 28.32 23.50
CA GLN A 63 4.06 28.18 22.70
C GLN A 63 4.13 29.01 21.42
N ALA A 64 4.63 30.25 21.48
CA ALA A 64 4.84 31.07 20.30
C ALA A 64 5.83 30.42 19.33
N PHE A 65 6.94 29.86 19.82
CA PHE A 65 7.90 29.11 19.00
C PHE A 65 7.24 27.88 18.36
N LEU A 66 6.48 27.08 19.11
CA LEU A 66 5.80 25.91 18.58
C LEU A 66 4.77 26.26 17.51
N TYR A 67 4.07 27.37 17.66
CA TYR A 67 3.14 27.86 16.65
C TYR A 67 3.82 28.05 15.28
N PHE A 68 5.00 28.66 15.24
CA PHE A 68 5.77 28.83 14.00
C PHE A 68 6.47 27.55 13.55
N TYR A 69 6.84 26.67 14.47
CA TYR A 69 7.57 25.45 14.15
C TYR A 69 6.67 24.33 13.60
N LEU A 70 5.48 24.14 14.19
CA LEU A 70 4.53 23.11 13.81
C LEU A 70 3.63 23.52 12.64
N ASP A 71 4.15 24.35 11.76
CA ASP A 71 3.47 24.78 10.54
C ASP A 71 3.94 23.99 9.32
N GLN A 72 3.01 23.72 8.38
CA GLN A 72 3.29 22.96 7.15
C GLN A 72 4.24 23.68 6.17
N SER A 73 4.50 24.97 6.37
CA SER A 73 5.56 25.71 5.63
C SER A 73 6.98 25.25 6.01
N GLN A 74 7.11 24.41 7.05
CA GLN A 74 8.35 23.74 7.46
C GLN A 74 9.52 24.68 7.71
N HIS A 75 9.30 25.84 8.31
CA HIS A 75 10.36 26.79 8.60
C HIS A 75 11.52 26.18 9.39
N PRO A 76 12.78 26.53 9.06
CA PRO A 76 13.93 26.14 9.88
C PRO A 76 13.81 26.66 11.31
N ILE A 77 14.39 25.94 12.28
CA ILE A 77 14.34 26.31 13.70
C ILE A 77 14.82 27.75 13.94
N GLN A 78 15.87 28.17 13.23
CA GLN A 78 16.38 29.56 13.35
C GLN A 78 15.32 30.58 12.93
N LYS A 79 14.60 30.34 11.82
CA LYS A 79 13.52 31.23 11.37
C LYS A 79 12.34 31.26 12.37
N CYS A 80 11.99 30.13 12.94
CA CYS A 80 10.95 30.07 13.99
C CYS A 80 11.37 30.91 15.21
N LEU A 81 12.66 30.87 15.58
CA LEU A 81 13.20 31.67 16.66
C LEU A 81 13.17 33.17 16.31
N ASP A 82 13.52 33.58 15.08
CA ASP A 82 13.44 34.96 14.62
C ASP A 82 12.00 35.47 14.66
N TYR A 83 11.02 34.68 14.22
CA TYR A 83 9.58 34.99 14.30
C TYR A 83 9.09 35.08 15.76
N THR A 84 9.57 34.20 16.63
CA THR A 84 9.30 34.26 18.07
C THR A 84 9.81 35.56 18.70
N LYS A 85 10.99 36.02 18.30
CA LYS A 85 11.56 37.33 18.73
C LYS A 85 10.72 38.50 18.24
N MET A 86 10.28 38.45 16.99
CA MET A 86 9.41 39.51 16.42
C MET A 86 8.05 39.52 17.16
N TRP A 87 7.46 38.37 17.40
CA TRP A 87 6.24 38.26 18.19
C TRP A 87 6.40 38.81 19.60
N ALA A 88 7.51 38.50 20.28
CA ALA A 88 7.79 39.02 21.60
C ALA A 88 7.94 40.53 21.61
N GLN A 89 8.67 41.09 20.64
CA GLN A 89 8.82 42.54 20.52
C GLN A 89 7.48 43.28 20.35
N GLU A 90 6.53 42.66 19.60
CA GLU A 90 5.25 43.31 19.34
C GLU A 90 4.23 43.09 20.45
N LYS A 91 4.11 41.83 20.96
CA LYS A 91 3.04 41.43 21.86
C LYS A 91 3.45 41.32 23.34
N ARG A 92 4.71 41.00 23.61
CA ARG A 92 5.25 40.75 24.95
C ARG A 92 6.69 41.29 25.09
N PRO A 93 6.89 42.63 25.04
CA PRO A 93 8.23 43.22 25.15
C PRO A 93 8.95 42.85 26.46
N ASP A 94 8.18 42.57 27.51
CA ASP A 94 8.68 42.09 28.81
C ASP A 94 9.44 40.75 28.71
N LEU A 95 9.06 39.88 27.82
CA LEU A 95 9.66 38.54 27.61
C LEU A 95 10.82 38.56 26.57
N TYR A 96 10.97 39.61 25.81
CA TYR A 96 11.96 39.66 24.74
C TYR A 96 13.40 39.40 25.24
N ALA A 97 13.76 39.99 26.35
CA ALA A 97 15.08 39.84 26.97
C ALA A 97 15.29 38.43 27.57
N GLU A 98 14.22 37.68 27.84
CA GLU A 98 14.27 36.34 28.40
C GLU A 98 14.42 35.23 27.35
N ILE A 99 14.38 35.57 26.04
CA ILE A 99 14.46 34.58 24.97
C ILE A 99 15.85 33.94 24.93
N PRO A 100 15.99 32.64 25.20
CA PRO A 100 17.28 31.97 25.26
C PRO A 100 17.89 31.76 23.86
N SER A 101 19.09 31.18 23.84
CA SER A 101 19.81 30.86 22.61
C SER A 101 19.13 29.72 21.83
N TYR A 102 19.43 29.61 20.53
CA TYR A 102 19.02 28.52 19.64
C TYR A 102 19.19 27.12 20.25
N SER A 103 20.34 26.88 20.94
CA SER A 103 20.64 25.58 21.53
C SER A 103 19.64 25.15 22.63
N ALA A 104 19.02 26.14 23.33
CA ALA A 104 17.99 25.85 24.31
C ALA A 104 16.70 25.35 23.65
N PHE A 105 16.26 26.02 22.58
CA PHE A 105 15.08 25.60 21.78
C PHE A 105 15.31 24.26 21.12
N TYR A 106 16.45 24.04 20.49
CA TYR A 106 16.79 22.75 19.88
C TYR A 106 16.73 21.59 20.86
N ARG A 107 17.30 21.77 22.07
CA ARG A 107 17.27 20.75 23.13
C ARG A 107 15.86 20.50 23.64
N ARG A 108 15.08 21.56 23.93
CA ARG A 108 13.69 21.41 24.40
C ARG A 108 12.82 20.74 23.34
N LEU A 109 12.96 21.13 22.08
CA LEU A 109 12.25 20.54 20.95
C LEU A 109 12.48 19.03 20.82
N ASN A 110 13.74 18.58 20.95
CA ASN A 110 14.06 17.17 20.82
C ASN A 110 13.71 16.35 22.07
N ASN A 111 13.64 16.97 23.23
CA ASN A 111 13.33 16.28 24.47
C ASN A 111 11.83 16.21 24.76
N GLU A 112 11.07 17.26 24.43
CA GLU A 112 9.67 17.41 24.84
C GLU A 112 8.66 17.16 23.70
N VAL A 113 9.05 17.41 22.43
CA VAL A 113 8.12 17.24 21.30
C VAL A 113 8.36 15.90 20.62
N PRO A 114 7.41 14.95 20.72
CA PRO A 114 7.51 13.65 20.08
C PRO A 114 7.62 13.78 18.55
N GLU A 115 8.34 12.86 17.91
CA GLU A 115 8.54 12.88 16.46
C GLU A 115 7.20 12.85 15.68
N GLY A 116 6.24 12.07 16.16
CA GLY A 116 4.90 12.03 15.55
C GLY A 116 4.19 13.39 15.53
N VAL A 117 4.36 14.21 16.60
CA VAL A 117 3.80 15.57 16.65
C VAL A 117 4.51 16.50 15.67
N LYS A 118 5.84 16.38 15.54
CA LYS A 118 6.61 17.16 14.56
C LYS A 118 6.18 16.83 13.13
N VAL A 119 6.08 15.53 12.81
CA VAL A 119 5.64 15.08 11.48
C VAL A 119 4.20 15.52 11.20
N LEU A 120 3.29 15.34 12.16
CA LEU A 120 1.90 15.73 11.99
C LEU A 120 1.74 17.24 11.73
N GLY A 121 2.40 18.07 12.54
CA GLY A 121 2.31 19.53 12.43
C GLY A 121 2.98 20.06 11.17
N ARG A 122 4.16 19.55 10.83
CA ARG A 122 4.98 20.06 9.73
C ARG A 122 4.68 19.47 8.36
N GLU A 123 4.27 18.20 8.30
CA GLU A 123 4.08 17.47 7.04
C GLU A 123 2.65 16.97 6.83
N GLY A 124 1.81 17.09 7.88
CA GLY A 124 0.40 16.77 7.83
C GLY A 124 0.07 15.29 8.05
N HIS A 125 -1.23 14.99 8.01
CA HIS A 125 -1.77 13.67 8.33
C HIS A 125 -1.25 12.54 7.44
N LYS A 126 -1.00 12.80 6.16
CA LYS A 126 -0.50 11.76 5.25
C LYS A 126 0.87 11.29 5.70
N ALA A 127 1.82 12.21 5.92
CA ALA A 127 3.16 11.88 6.37
C ALA A 127 3.17 11.22 7.75
N TYR A 128 2.30 11.68 8.67
CA TYR A 128 2.13 11.05 9.98
C TYR A 128 1.65 9.61 9.85
N ASN A 129 0.61 9.35 9.06
CA ASN A 129 0.11 8.00 8.82
C ASN A 129 1.17 7.12 8.15
N ASP A 130 2.01 7.72 7.29
CA ASP A 130 3.04 7.00 6.57
C ASP A 130 4.25 6.61 7.42
N ARG A 131 4.63 7.40 8.43
CA ARG A 131 5.86 7.21 9.19
C ARG A 131 5.67 6.92 10.68
N CYS A 132 4.59 7.43 11.28
CA CYS A 132 4.44 7.45 12.73
C CYS A 132 3.23 6.67 13.24
N ALA A 133 2.13 6.59 12.46
CA ALA A 133 0.93 5.90 12.91
C ALA A 133 1.21 4.39 13.06
N PRO A 134 0.70 3.76 14.13
CA PRO A 134 0.78 2.32 14.27
C PRO A 134 0.06 1.64 13.11
N PHE A 135 0.62 0.57 12.59
CA PHE A 135 0.01 -0.24 11.54
C PHE A 135 -0.25 -1.66 12.04
N ILE A 136 -1.35 -2.24 11.60
CA ILE A 136 -1.67 -3.64 11.87
C ILE A 136 -0.80 -4.49 10.92
N ARG A 137 0.10 -5.30 11.48
CA ARG A 137 0.84 -6.29 10.70
C ARG A 137 -0.15 -7.37 10.27
N ARG A 138 -0.25 -7.61 8.97
CA ARG A 138 -1.04 -8.74 8.44
C ARG A 138 -0.32 -10.04 8.77
N ILE A 139 -1.07 -11.00 9.27
CA ILE A 139 -0.61 -12.35 9.53
C ILE A 139 -0.93 -13.17 8.27
N TYR A 140 0.11 -13.68 7.61
CA TYR A 140 0.00 -14.48 6.40
C TYR A 140 0.17 -15.98 6.67
N GLU A 141 0.56 -16.34 7.89
CA GLU A 141 0.83 -17.72 8.30
C GLU A 141 -0.42 -18.59 8.23
N ASP A 142 -1.58 -18.02 8.57
CA ASP A 142 -2.87 -18.73 8.61
C ASP A 142 -3.64 -18.66 7.29
N ILE A 143 -3.12 -17.98 6.26
CA ILE A 143 -3.78 -17.83 4.96
C ILE A 143 -3.41 -19.02 4.08
N ALA A 144 -4.41 -19.67 3.49
CA ALA A 144 -4.19 -20.70 2.47
C ALA A 144 -3.93 -20.10 1.08
N SER A 145 -3.29 -20.87 0.20
CA SER A 145 -3.17 -20.50 -1.21
C SER A 145 -4.56 -20.52 -1.86
N ASN A 146 -4.80 -19.57 -2.78
CA ASN A 146 -6.11 -19.28 -3.36
C ASN A 146 -7.19 -18.77 -2.38
N GLU A 147 -6.86 -18.54 -1.13
CA GLU A 147 -7.80 -17.88 -0.21
C GLU A 147 -7.95 -16.41 -0.50
N TRP A 148 -6.83 -15.72 -0.76
CA TRP A 148 -6.80 -14.30 -1.09
C TRP A 148 -5.92 -14.03 -2.30
N TRP A 149 -6.52 -13.43 -3.34
CA TRP A 149 -5.75 -12.79 -4.40
C TRP A 149 -5.76 -11.28 -4.23
N ILE A 150 -4.63 -10.65 -4.50
CA ILE A 150 -4.46 -9.20 -4.47
C ILE A 150 -4.32 -8.73 -5.91
N ALA A 151 -5.14 -7.77 -6.32
CA ALA A 151 -5.09 -7.22 -7.67
C ALA A 151 -4.66 -5.75 -7.66
N ASP A 152 -3.85 -5.39 -8.65
CA ASP A 152 -3.41 -4.02 -8.87
C ASP A 152 -2.90 -3.82 -10.30
N ASN A 153 -2.72 -2.56 -10.70
CA ASN A 153 -2.17 -2.17 -11.98
C ASN A 153 -0.79 -1.55 -11.83
N HIS A 154 0.09 -1.85 -12.75
CA HIS A 154 1.43 -1.29 -12.82
C HIS A 154 1.72 -0.73 -14.21
N THR A 155 2.30 0.47 -14.27
CA THR A 155 2.81 1.03 -15.53
C THR A 155 4.26 0.62 -15.67
N PHE A 156 4.59 -0.10 -16.74
CA PHE A 156 5.98 -0.45 -17.01
C PHE A 156 6.83 0.78 -17.28
N ASP A 157 8.04 0.78 -16.77
CA ASP A 157 9.04 1.81 -17.09
C ASP A 157 9.81 1.49 -18.39
N VAL A 158 9.09 1.06 -19.43
CA VAL A 158 9.59 0.66 -20.75
C VAL A 158 8.74 1.30 -21.84
N MET A 159 9.35 1.69 -22.95
CA MET A 159 8.63 2.11 -24.16
C MET A 159 8.52 0.95 -25.13
N VAL A 160 7.33 0.69 -25.62
CA VAL A 160 7.00 -0.31 -26.64
C VAL A 160 6.28 0.36 -27.82
N LYS A 161 6.05 -0.38 -28.89
CA LYS A 161 5.45 0.11 -30.13
C LYS A 161 4.18 -0.67 -30.46
N ASP A 162 3.08 0.05 -30.63
CA ASP A 162 1.81 -0.55 -31.06
C ASP A 162 1.81 -0.94 -32.56
N LYS A 163 0.74 -1.59 -33.00
CA LYS A 163 0.52 -2.00 -34.42
C LYS A 163 0.52 -0.83 -35.38
N ASN A 164 0.22 0.38 -34.91
CA ASN A 164 0.16 1.60 -35.72
C ASN A 164 1.50 2.34 -35.73
N GLY A 165 2.48 1.87 -34.97
CA GLY A 165 3.78 2.49 -34.85
C GLY A 165 3.89 3.55 -33.76
N ASN A 166 2.86 3.74 -32.92
CA ASN A 166 2.90 4.68 -31.82
C ASN A 166 3.71 4.10 -30.65
N ILE A 167 4.52 4.94 -30.04
CA ILE A 167 5.36 4.56 -28.91
C ILE A 167 4.63 4.93 -27.63
N HIS A 168 4.48 3.95 -26.72
CA HIS A 168 3.79 4.13 -25.45
C HIS A 168 4.41 3.29 -24.33
N ARG A 169 3.95 3.51 -23.10
CA ARG A 169 4.27 2.67 -21.93
C ARG A 169 3.13 1.70 -21.70
N PRO A 170 3.38 0.39 -21.67
CA PRO A 170 2.34 -0.60 -21.42
C PRO A 170 1.94 -0.64 -19.94
N TYR A 171 0.72 -1.13 -19.69
CA TYR A 171 0.17 -1.35 -18.36
C TYR A 171 0.01 -2.84 -18.09
N LEU A 172 0.39 -3.26 -16.90
CA LEU A 172 0.19 -4.60 -16.38
C LEU A 172 -0.99 -4.58 -15.40
N THR A 173 -2.02 -5.35 -15.66
CA THR A 173 -3.02 -5.73 -14.66
C THR A 173 -2.64 -7.11 -14.14
N ALA A 174 -2.43 -7.26 -12.83
CA ALA A 174 -1.96 -8.51 -12.25
C ALA A 174 -2.74 -8.91 -11.00
N PHE A 175 -2.87 -10.22 -10.80
CA PHE A 175 -3.35 -10.87 -9.59
C PHE A 175 -2.20 -11.63 -8.95
N LEU A 176 -2.08 -11.52 -7.64
CA LEU A 176 -1.06 -12.14 -6.83
C LEU A 176 -1.69 -12.97 -5.72
N ASP A 177 -1.27 -14.20 -5.54
CA ASP A 177 -1.66 -15.00 -4.37
C ASP A 177 -1.01 -14.45 -3.11
N ALA A 178 -1.82 -14.19 -2.09
CA ALA A 178 -1.35 -13.52 -0.86
C ALA A 178 -0.44 -14.41 -0.02
N ARG A 179 -0.59 -15.73 -0.06
CA ARG A 179 0.21 -16.68 0.70
C ARG A 179 1.60 -16.85 0.11
N SER A 180 1.65 -17.24 -1.15
CA SER A 180 2.89 -17.63 -1.82
C SER A 180 3.60 -16.47 -2.50
N GLY A 181 2.88 -15.41 -2.88
CA GLY A 181 3.41 -14.29 -3.64
C GLY A 181 3.65 -14.58 -5.12
N ILE A 182 3.05 -15.65 -5.69
CA ILE A 182 3.08 -15.92 -7.12
C ILE A 182 2.12 -14.99 -7.87
N PHE A 183 2.46 -14.64 -9.10
CA PHE A 183 1.52 -14.05 -10.04
C PHE A 183 0.59 -15.14 -10.54
N THR A 184 -0.69 -15.03 -10.16
CA THR A 184 -1.71 -16.02 -10.55
C THR A 184 -2.31 -15.71 -11.91
N GLY A 185 -2.51 -14.43 -12.23
CA GLY A 185 -3.02 -14.00 -13.51
C GLY A 185 -2.51 -12.61 -13.88
N HIS A 186 -2.28 -12.38 -15.14
CA HIS A 186 -1.81 -11.09 -15.63
C HIS A 186 -2.23 -10.83 -17.07
N TYR A 187 -2.31 -9.55 -17.43
CA TYR A 187 -2.55 -9.10 -18.80
C TYR A 187 -1.96 -7.72 -19.04
N ILE A 188 -1.48 -7.50 -20.26
CA ILE A 188 -0.82 -6.25 -20.66
C ILE A 188 -1.73 -5.49 -21.61
N THR A 189 -1.87 -4.18 -21.39
CA THR A 189 -2.72 -3.30 -22.19
C THR A 189 -2.08 -1.94 -22.41
N TYR A 190 -2.63 -1.20 -23.36
CA TYR A 190 -2.27 0.19 -23.62
C TYR A 190 -2.70 1.13 -22.46
N ASN A 191 -3.89 0.90 -21.91
CA ASN A 191 -4.43 1.63 -20.76
C ASN A 191 -5.11 0.67 -19.78
N PRO A 192 -5.12 0.95 -18.47
CA PRO A 192 -5.89 0.17 -17.51
C PRO A 192 -7.38 0.16 -17.89
N CYS A 193 -7.94 -1.02 -18.01
CA CYS A 193 -9.34 -1.19 -18.37
C CYS A 193 -9.95 -2.40 -17.67
N SER A 194 -11.26 -2.45 -17.63
CA SER A 194 -12.00 -3.54 -16.98
C SER A 194 -11.87 -4.86 -17.76
N GLU A 195 -11.64 -4.80 -19.06
CA GLU A 195 -11.36 -5.96 -19.89
C GLU A 195 -10.05 -6.63 -19.49
N ALA A 196 -8.99 -5.85 -19.23
CA ALA A 196 -7.72 -6.36 -18.73
C ALA A 196 -7.89 -7.13 -17.42
N THR A 197 -8.74 -6.63 -16.53
CA THR A 197 -9.07 -7.32 -15.27
C THR A 197 -9.73 -8.68 -15.54
N LEU A 198 -10.67 -8.76 -16.47
CA LEU A 198 -11.35 -10.00 -16.82
C LEU A 198 -10.42 -11.02 -17.47
N VAL A 199 -9.57 -10.59 -18.41
CA VAL A 199 -8.61 -11.47 -19.08
C VAL A 199 -7.57 -11.98 -18.10
N ALA A 200 -7.00 -11.13 -17.27
CA ALA A 200 -6.05 -11.53 -16.24
C ALA A 200 -6.67 -12.50 -15.23
N LEU A 201 -7.91 -12.23 -14.78
CA LEU A 201 -8.65 -13.12 -13.90
C LEU A 201 -8.90 -14.49 -14.55
N ARG A 202 -9.33 -14.52 -15.83
CA ARG A 202 -9.57 -15.74 -16.58
C ARG A 202 -8.32 -16.58 -16.71
N LYS A 203 -7.20 -15.99 -17.15
CA LYS A 203 -5.89 -16.68 -17.24
C LYS A 203 -5.54 -17.31 -15.88
N GLY A 204 -5.69 -16.56 -14.80
CA GLY A 204 -5.40 -17.03 -13.44
C GLY A 204 -6.28 -18.19 -12.99
N ILE A 205 -7.59 -18.09 -13.16
CA ILE A 205 -8.55 -19.13 -12.76
C ILE A 205 -8.30 -20.43 -13.50
N LEU A 206 -8.04 -20.39 -14.80
CA LEU A 206 -7.75 -21.59 -15.60
C LEU A 206 -6.50 -22.31 -15.09
N LYS A 207 -5.47 -21.55 -14.69
CA LYS A 207 -4.17 -22.10 -14.27
C LYS A 207 -4.16 -22.52 -12.80
N TYR A 208 -4.75 -21.72 -11.89
CA TYR A 208 -4.62 -21.89 -10.45
C TYR A 208 -5.94 -22.18 -9.72
N GLY A 209 -7.09 -21.95 -10.36
CA GLY A 209 -8.42 -22.09 -9.76
C GLY A 209 -9.02 -20.77 -9.29
N ILE A 210 -10.27 -20.81 -8.86
CA ILE A 210 -11.05 -19.64 -8.42
C ILE A 210 -10.65 -19.29 -6.98
N PRO A 211 -10.19 -18.07 -6.68
CA PRO A 211 -9.91 -17.64 -5.31
C PRO A 211 -11.19 -17.47 -4.49
N ASP A 212 -11.09 -17.52 -3.16
CA ASP A 212 -12.23 -17.25 -2.29
C ASP A 212 -12.47 -15.74 -2.12
N ASN A 213 -11.39 -14.96 -2.06
CA ASN A 213 -11.45 -13.52 -1.86
C ASN A 213 -10.50 -12.80 -2.81
N ILE A 214 -10.90 -11.58 -3.21
CA ILE A 214 -10.05 -10.66 -3.97
C ILE A 214 -9.94 -9.34 -3.20
N TYR A 215 -8.71 -8.87 -3.01
CA TYR A 215 -8.39 -7.57 -2.45
C TYR A 215 -7.93 -6.64 -3.57
N VAL A 216 -8.69 -5.57 -3.80
CA VAL A 216 -8.42 -4.58 -4.85
C VAL A 216 -8.16 -3.20 -4.26
N ASP A 217 -7.52 -2.34 -5.03
CA ASP A 217 -7.56 -0.91 -4.74
C ASP A 217 -8.92 -0.31 -5.11
N ASN A 218 -9.02 1.03 -5.01
CA ASN A 218 -10.22 1.75 -5.42
C ASN A 218 -10.20 2.13 -6.91
N GLY A 219 -9.44 1.44 -7.73
CA GLY A 219 -9.35 1.61 -9.16
C GLY A 219 -10.71 1.49 -9.86
N ARG A 220 -10.93 2.26 -10.92
CA ARG A 220 -12.22 2.24 -11.63
C ARG A 220 -12.44 0.93 -12.36
N GLU A 221 -11.37 0.34 -12.85
CA GLU A 221 -11.33 -0.90 -13.61
C GLU A 221 -11.80 -2.12 -12.79
N PHE A 222 -11.55 -2.13 -11.47
CA PHE A 222 -12.02 -3.18 -10.55
C PHE A 222 -13.44 -2.94 -10.04
N LEU A 223 -13.85 -1.67 -9.96
CA LEU A 223 -15.11 -1.24 -9.33
C LEU A 223 -16.20 -0.88 -10.33
N THR A 224 -16.15 -1.40 -11.56
CA THR A 224 -17.28 -1.30 -12.48
C THR A 224 -18.46 -2.09 -11.93
N PHE A 225 -19.70 -1.67 -12.26
CA PHE A 225 -20.91 -2.30 -11.72
C PHE A 225 -21.01 -3.78 -12.08
N ASP A 226 -20.51 -4.15 -13.25
CA ASP A 226 -20.58 -5.50 -13.82
C ASP A 226 -19.41 -6.42 -13.37
N ILE A 227 -18.35 -5.88 -12.79
CA ILE A 227 -17.23 -6.66 -12.24
C ILE A 227 -17.30 -6.72 -10.73
N GLY A 228 -17.00 -5.61 -10.06
CA GLY A 228 -16.92 -5.51 -8.61
C GLY A 228 -18.15 -4.92 -7.91
N GLY A 229 -19.22 -4.57 -8.66
CA GLY A 229 -20.47 -4.05 -8.10
C GLY A 229 -20.34 -2.66 -7.46
N LEU A 230 -19.51 -1.77 -8.04
CA LEU A 230 -19.27 -0.39 -7.62
C LEU A 230 -18.60 -0.21 -6.24
N GLY A 231 -18.55 -1.22 -5.37
CA GLY A 231 -17.94 -1.13 -4.05
C GLY A 231 -18.39 0.11 -3.27
N HIS A 232 -17.42 0.88 -2.74
CA HIS A 232 -17.69 2.13 -1.99
C HIS A 232 -18.25 3.29 -2.84
N ARG A 233 -18.27 3.17 -4.17
CA ARG A 233 -18.85 4.16 -5.10
C ARG A 233 -20.34 3.98 -5.30
N LYS A 234 -20.93 2.91 -4.75
CA LYS A 234 -22.37 2.68 -4.79
C LYS A 234 -23.05 3.82 -4.03
N LYS A 235 -23.77 4.68 -4.76
CA LYS A 235 -24.51 5.79 -4.16
C LYS A 235 -25.76 5.24 -3.47
N LYS A 236 -26.04 5.71 -2.25
CA LYS A 236 -27.33 5.43 -1.62
C LYS A 236 -28.46 6.00 -2.49
N PRO A 237 -29.56 5.26 -2.71
CA PRO A 237 -30.69 5.77 -3.47
C PRO A 237 -31.23 7.03 -2.82
N LYS A 238 -31.51 8.06 -3.61
CA LYS A 238 -32.10 9.31 -3.12
C LYS A 238 -33.54 9.11 -2.62
N ASP A 239 -34.24 8.14 -3.19
CA ASP A 239 -35.68 7.92 -2.97
C ASP A 239 -35.96 6.63 -2.15
N GLY A 240 -34.94 6.05 -1.48
CA GLY A 240 -35.10 4.82 -0.70
C GLY A 240 -35.37 3.55 -1.50
N VAL A 241 -35.52 3.64 -2.83
CA VAL A 241 -35.74 2.49 -3.73
C VAL A 241 -34.40 1.99 -4.24
N GLU A 242 -33.97 0.80 -3.83
CA GLU A 242 -32.78 0.18 -4.40
C GLU A 242 -33.01 -0.14 -5.88
N LYS A 243 -32.11 0.38 -6.73
CA LYS A 243 -32.08 -0.03 -8.12
C LYS A 243 -31.52 -1.45 -8.21
N VAL A 244 -32.25 -2.33 -8.83
CA VAL A 244 -31.78 -3.69 -9.12
C VAL A 244 -30.61 -3.58 -10.10
N GLU A 245 -29.45 -4.07 -9.68
CA GLU A 245 -28.27 -4.15 -10.51
C GLU A 245 -27.90 -5.64 -10.69
N PRO A 246 -27.47 -6.05 -11.90
CA PRO A 246 -27.02 -7.41 -12.14
C PRO A 246 -25.86 -7.78 -11.22
N PRO A 247 -25.75 -9.06 -10.81
CA PRO A 247 -24.60 -9.50 -10.03
C PRO A 247 -23.31 -9.35 -10.85
N GLY A 248 -22.31 -8.67 -10.28
CA GLY A 248 -20.99 -8.52 -10.90
C GLY A 248 -20.27 -9.87 -11.04
N VAL A 249 -19.24 -9.89 -11.88
CA VAL A 249 -18.43 -11.09 -12.18
C VAL A 249 -17.90 -11.76 -10.91
N PHE A 250 -17.32 -11.01 -9.98
CA PHE A 250 -16.80 -11.58 -8.74
C PHE A 250 -17.88 -12.31 -7.95
N LYS A 251 -19.08 -11.73 -7.85
CA LYS A 251 -20.20 -12.35 -7.14
C LYS A 251 -20.67 -13.62 -7.85
N ARG A 252 -20.71 -13.64 -9.20
CA ARG A 252 -21.09 -14.83 -10.00
C ARG A 252 -20.12 -15.99 -9.82
N LEU A 253 -18.82 -15.67 -9.69
CA LEU A 253 -17.77 -16.66 -9.39
C LEU A 253 -17.72 -17.06 -7.91
N GLY A 254 -18.59 -16.50 -7.06
CA GLY A 254 -18.56 -16.73 -5.61
C GLY A 254 -17.28 -16.20 -4.96
N ILE A 255 -16.75 -15.11 -5.48
CA ILE A 255 -15.56 -14.44 -4.95
C ILE A 255 -16.00 -13.25 -4.11
N ASN A 256 -15.52 -13.16 -2.87
CA ASN A 256 -15.73 -12.02 -2.03
C ASN A 256 -14.72 -10.91 -2.39
N MET A 257 -15.22 -9.71 -2.66
CA MET A 257 -14.36 -8.57 -2.96
C MET A 257 -14.21 -7.66 -1.74
N THR A 258 -12.98 -7.31 -1.41
CA THR A 258 -12.65 -6.33 -0.37
C THR A 258 -11.82 -5.22 -0.97
N ASN A 259 -12.20 -3.97 -0.69
CA ASN A 259 -11.49 -2.79 -1.17
C ASN A 259 -10.48 -2.30 -0.14
N ALA A 260 -9.37 -1.76 -0.62
CA ALA A 260 -8.43 -1.05 0.22
C ALA A 260 -9.10 0.16 0.90
N ILE A 261 -8.82 0.36 2.19
CA ILE A 261 -9.24 1.57 2.89
C ILE A 261 -8.51 2.75 2.26
N VAL A 262 -9.28 3.78 1.89
CA VAL A 262 -8.74 5.00 1.28
C VAL A 262 -7.62 5.57 2.15
N ARG A 263 -6.46 5.86 1.56
CA ARG A 263 -5.24 6.38 2.20
C ARG A 263 -4.52 5.41 3.15
N ASN A 264 -4.80 4.11 3.10
CA ASN A 264 -4.05 3.09 3.85
C ASN A 264 -3.47 2.03 2.90
N ALA A 265 -2.64 2.45 1.96
CA ALA A 265 -2.03 1.60 0.93
C ALA A 265 -0.88 0.71 1.45
N LYS A 266 -0.37 0.94 2.64
CA LYS A 266 0.86 0.33 3.20
C LYS A 266 0.89 -1.20 3.29
N ALA A 267 -0.15 -1.88 2.87
CA ALA A 267 -0.29 -3.30 3.18
C ALA A 267 -0.42 -4.19 1.93
N LYS A 268 -0.13 -3.68 0.73
CA LYS A 268 -0.22 -4.50 -0.48
C LYS A 268 1.13 -5.13 -0.81
N ILE A 269 1.22 -6.47 -0.73
CA ILE A 269 2.39 -7.24 -1.17
C ILE A 269 2.68 -6.97 -2.66
N ILE A 270 1.65 -6.79 -3.47
CA ILE A 270 1.77 -6.61 -4.91
C ILE A 270 2.59 -5.37 -5.29
N GLU A 271 2.52 -4.29 -4.50
CA GLU A 271 3.33 -3.08 -4.74
C GLU A 271 4.83 -3.38 -4.64
N ARG A 272 5.23 -4.22 -3.68
CA ARG A 272 6.62 -4.68 -3.57
C ARG A 272 7.01 -5.54 -4.76
N ARG A 273 6.13 -6.44 -5.21
CA ARG A 273 6.37 -7.25 -6.41
C ARG A 273 6.50 -6.41 -7.68
N PHE A 274 5.77 -5.32 -7.78
CA PHE A 274 5.94 -4.37 -8.88
C PHE A 274 7.29 -3.63 -8.83
N CYS A 275 7.85 -3.41 -7.64
CA CYS A 275 9.22 -2.93 -7.53
C CYS A 275 10.23 -3.95 -8.08
N ASP A 276 10.01 -5.26 -7.84
CA ASP A 276 10.84 -6.32 -8.41
C ASP A 276 10.69 -6.35 -9.93
N VAL A 277 9.46 -6.28 -10.47
CA VAL A 277 9.19 -6.16 -11.92
C VAL A 277 9.89 -4.95 -12.54
N LYS A 278 9.91 -3.80 -11.85
CA LYS A 278 10.66 -2.63 -12.31
C LYS A 278 12.15 -2.90 -12.35
N ASN A 279 12.71 -3.45 -11.28
CA ASN A 279 14.17 -3.59 -11.11
C ASN A 279 14.76 -4.72 -11.94
N ASP A 280 14.07 -5.86 -11.99
CA ASP A 280 14.60 -7.09 -12.56
C ASP A 280 14.13 -7.33 -14.00
N LEU A 281 13.01 -6.72 -14.40
CA LEU A 281 12.46 -6.85 -15.74
C LEU A 281 12.58 -5.55 -16.55
N SER A 282 12.00 -4.43 -16.10
CA SER A 282 11.95 -3.20 -16.92
C SER A 282 13.35 -2.67 -17.26
N ARG A 283 14.32 -2.83 -16.37
CA ARG A 283 15.71 -2.37 -16.59
C ARG A 283 16.49 -3.19 -17.61
N LEU A 284 16.01 -4.37 -18.00
CA LEU A 284 16.65 -5.18 -19.06
C LEU A 284 16.44 -4.58 -20.45
N PHE A 285 15.39 -3.78 -20.62
CA PHE A 285 15.09 -3.20 -21.92
C PHE A 285 15.91 -1.95 -22.21
N ASN A 286 16.41 -1.85 -23.46
CA ASN A 286 17.10 -0.66 -23.94
C ASN A 286 16.21 0.59 -23.93
N THR A 287 14.89 0.42 -24.01
CA THR A 287 13.87 1.45 -23.96
C THR A 287 13.38 1.78 -22.53
N TYR A 288 14.13 1.38 -21.50
CA TYR A 288 13.84 1.74 -20.11
C TYR A 288 13.76 3.25 -19.91
N THR A 289 12.68 3.73 -19.27
CA THR A 289 12.37 5.16 -19.12
C THR A 289 12.83 5.76 -17.79
N GLY A 290 13.14 4.92 -16.81
CA GLY A 290 13.25 5.35 -15.41
C GLY A 290 11.89 5.59 -14.76
N GLY A 291 11.77 5.37 -13.45
CA GLY A 291 10.56 5.65 -12.67
C GLY A 291 10.39 7.12 -12.32
N THR A 292 11.47 7.89 -12.40
CA THR A 292 11.50 9.34 -12.14
C THR A 292 12.27 10.07 -13.23
N VAL A 293 12.10 11.38 -13.28
CA VAL A 293 12.86 12.23 -14.24
C VAL A 293 14.38 12.09 -14.05
N VAL A 294 14.82 11.92 -12.80
CA VAL A 294 16.24 11.76 -12.45
C VAL A 294 16.80 10.40 -12.90
N GLU A 295 15.98 9.35 -12.84
CA GLU A 295 16.39 8.01 -13.25
C GLU A 295 16.36 7.79 -14.77
N LYS A 296 15.83 8.76 -15.52
CA LYS A 296 15.65 8.64 -16.98
C LYS A 296 17.00 8.57 -17.68
N PRO A 297 17.31 7.48 -18.43
CA PRO A 297 18.57 7.36 -19.14
C PRO A 297 18.70 8.42 -20.25
N GLU A 298 19.82 9.10 -20.32
CA GLU A 298 20.09 10.10 -21.38
C GLU A 298 20.04 9.46 -22.78
N ARG A 299 20.50 8.22 -22.89
CA ARG A 299 20.50 7.44 -24.15
C ARG A 299 19.11 7.19 -24.73
N LEU A 300 18.04 7.27 -23.90
CA LEU A 300 16.69 6.90 -24.34
C LEU A 300 16.23 7.63 -25.59
N LYS A 301 16.52 8.95 -25.68
CA LYS A 301 16.14 9.74 -26.86
C LYS A 301 16.81 9.22 -28.16
N PHE A 302 18.01 8.70 -28.05
CA PHE A 302 18.76 8.15 -29.16
C PHE A 302 18.24 6.75 -29.54
N VAL A 303 18.01 5.92 -28.52
CA VAL A 303 17.47 4.56 -28.68
C VAL A 303 16.12 4.60 -29.39
N LEU A 304 15.20 5.47 -28.97
CA LEU A 304 13.88 5.58 -29.58
C LEU A 304 13.90 6.03 -31.07
N LYS A 305 15.02 6.58 -31.54
CA LYS A 305 15.17 7.02 -32.94
C LYS A 305 15.88 6.03 -33.83
N LYS A 306 16.78 5.20 -33.28
CA LYS A 306 17.73 4.40 -34.08
C LYS A 306 17.68 2.91 -33.78
N ASP A 307 17.27 2.49 -32.60
CA ASP A 307 17.28 1.10 -32.17
C ASP A 307 15.95 0.40 -32.45
N LYS A 308 15.96 -0.93 -32.44
CA LYS A 308 14.75 -1.74 -32.43
C LYS A 308 13.97 -1.47 -31.14
N ILE A 309 12.70 -1.08 -31.28
CA ILE A 309 11.72 -0.99 -30.20
C ILE A 309 10.87 -2.25 -30.27
N TYR A 310 10.70 -2.93 -29.15
CA TYR A 310 9.83 -4.11 -29.04
C TYR A 310 8.40 -3.75 -29.36
N THR A 311 7.69 -4.63 -30.07
CA THR A 311 6.24 -4.50 -30.27
C THR A 311 5.49 -4.90 -29.00
N ASP A 312 4.20 -4.54 -28.90
CA ASP A 312 3.34 -4.96 -27.79
C ASP A 312 3.34 -6.49 -27.64
N GLU A 313 3.24 -7.22 -28.74
CA GLU A 313 3.21 -8.67 -28.77
C GLU A 313 4.56 -9.29 -28.29
N GLU A 314 5.69 -8.81 -28.84
CA GLU A 314 7.03 -9.28 -28.41
C GLU A 314 7.25 -9.00 -26.92
N PHE A 315 6.77 -7.86 -26.42
CA PHE A 315 6.88 -7.48 -25.02
C PHE A 315 6.00 -8.34 -24.12
N GLU A 316 4.74 -8.61 -24.54
CA GLU A 316 3.79 -9.46 -23.81
C GLU A 316 4.35 -10.88 -23.64
N GLU A 317 4.83 -11.51 -24.71
CA GLU A 317 5.44 -12.85 -24.67
C GLU A 317 6.63 -12.91 -23.69
N TYR A 318 7.49 -11.89 -23.73
CA TYR A 318 8.64 -11.83 -22.82
C TYR A 318 8.21 -11.67 -21.37
N VAL A 319 7.26 -10.78 -21.08
CA VAL A 319 6.74 -10.55 -19.72
C VAL A 319 6.03 -11.80 -19.19
N GLU A 320 5.20 -12.46 -20.00
CA GLU A 320 4.50 -13.69 -19.63
C GLU A 320 5.50 -14.79 -19.22
N MET A 321 6.53 -14.98 -20.00
CA MET A 321 7.61 -15.93 -19.68
C MET A 321 8.30 -15.57 -18.36
N VAL A 322 8.63 -14.29 -18.14
CA VAL A 322 9.37 -13.88 -16.94
C VAL A 322 8.47 -13.96 -15.68
N LEU A 323 7.22 -13.55 -15.77
CA LEU A 323 6.30 -13.65 -14.62
C LEU A 323 6.03 -15.11 -14.22
N ASP A 324 5.80 -15.97 -15.20
CA ASP A 324 5.44 -17.37 -14.97
C ASP A 324 6.62 -18.25 -14.56
N TYR A 325 7.78 -18.09 -15.22
CA TYR A 325 8.91 -19.01 -15.05
C TYR A 325 10.07 -18.43 -14.24
N TYR A 326 10.18 -17.11 -14.11
CA TYR A 326 11.21 -16.51 -13.28
C TYR A 326 10.62 -16.10 -11.93
N PHE A 327 9.70 -15.13 -11.89
CA PHE A 327 9.17 -14.59 -10.63
C PHE A 327 8.36 -15.61 -9.79
N ASN A 328 7.64 -16.53 -10.42
CA ASN A 328 6.90 -17.56 -9.71
C ASN A 328 7.79 -18.71 -9.22
N MET A 329 8.98 -18.87 -9.80
CA MET A 329 9.96 -19.91 -9.44
C MET A 329 11.12 -19.39 -8.59
N GLU A 330 11.09 -18.13 -8.17
CA GLU A 330 12.04 -17.59 -7.20
C GLU A 330 11.86 -18.16 -5.80
N GLU A 331 12.89 -18.01 -4.98
CA GLU A 331 12.80 -18.27 -3.54
C GLU A 331 11.79 -17.34 -2.87
N TYR A 332 11.01 -17.90 -1.95
CA TYR A 332 10.09 -17.14 -1.14
C TYR A 332 10.84 -16.24 -0.15
N ASN A 333 10.63 -14.95 -0.29
CA ASN A 333 11.19 -13.91 0.58
C ASN A 333 10.11 -13.10 1.30
N GLY A 334 8.89 -13.65 1.42
CA GLY A 334 7.75 -13.01 2.05
C GLY A 334 7.83 -12.96 3.58
N ALA A 335 6.68 -12.68 4.20
CA ALA A 335 6.59 -12.42 5.64
C ALA A 335 6.59 -13.69 6.50
N VAL A 336 6.31 -14.86 5.92
CA VAL A 336 6.19 -16.13 6.66
C VAL A 336 7.56 -16.79 6.76
N GLU A 337 8.08 -16.88 7.98
CA GLU A 337 9.44 -17.33 8.24
C GLU A 337 9.65 -18.80 7.86
N SER A 338 8.66 -19.65 8.10
CA SER A 338 8.72 -21.10 7.83
C SER A 338 8.81 -21.44 6.33
N ASP A 339 8.45 -20.50 5.46
CA ASP A 339 8.45 -20.72 4.01
C ASP A 339 9.67 -20.11 3.33
N LYS A 340 10.51 -19.37 4.05
CA LYS A 340 11.74 -18.80 3.50
C LYS A 340 12.68 -19.87 2.99
N GLY A 341 13.27 -19.62 1.83
CA GLY A 341 14.17 -20.56 1.14
C GLY A 341 13.45 -21.64 0.32
N LYS A 342 12.13 -21.76 0.38
CA LYS A 342 11.35 -22.59 -0.54
C LYS A 342 11.08 -21.83 -1.83
N ILE A 343 10.79 -22.53 -2.90
CA ILE A 343 10.32 -21.92 -4.15
C ILE A 343 8.86 -21.43 -3.95
N LYS A 344 8.52 -20.24 -4.43
CA LYS A 344 7.15 -19.67 -4.29
C LYS A 344 6.06 -20.60 -4.80
N MET A 345 6.30 -21.28 -5.92
CA MET A 345 5.36 -22.27 -6.47
C MET A 345 5.19 -23.47 -5.55
N ASP A 346 6.24 -23.91 -4.86
CA ASP A 346 6.13 -25.00 -3.87
C ASP A 346 5.34 -24.55 -2.65
N VAL A 347 5.57 -23.30 -2.18
CA VAL A 347 4.75 -22.70 -1.11
C VAL A 347 3.27 -22.65 -1.52
N PHE A 348 2.98 -22.27 -2.78
CA PHE A 348 1.61 -22.27 -3.29
C PHE A 348 0.99 -23.66 -3.22
N ASN A 349 1.69 -24.68 -3.70
CA ASN A 349 1.20 -26.04 -3.75
C ASN A 349 1.04 -26.67 -2.35
N GLU A 350 1.98 -26.43 -1.44
CA GLU A 350 1.93 -26.93 -0.06
C GLU A 350 0.73 -26.38 0.74
N HIS A 351 0.36 -25.14 0.50
CA HIS A 351 -0.72 -24.45 1.22
C HIS A 351 -2.05 -24.43 0.47
N LEU A 352 -2.15 -25.11 -0.66
CA LEU A 352 -3.38 -25.22 -1.44
C LEU A 352 -4.31 -26.28 -0.82
N ILE A 353 -5.22 -25.85 0.05
CA ILE A 353 -6.17 -26.75 0.73
C ILE A 353 -7.28 -27.20 -0.22
N LYS A 354 -7.82 -26.26 -1.01
CA LYS A 354 -8.94 -26.51 -1.92
C LYS A 354 -8.74 -25.74 -3.21
N ARG A 355 -8.98 -26.39 -4.32
CA ARG A 355 -8.99 -25.78 -5.65
C ARG A 355 -10.41 -25.81 -6.23
N ARG A 356 -11.02 -24.63 -6.33
CA ARG A 356 -12.26 -24.45 -7.08
C ARG A 356 -11.88 -24.27 -8.55
N THR A 357 -12.41 -25.12 -9.42
CA THR A 357 -12.11 -25.08 -10.85
C THR A 357 -13.35 -24.70 -11.65
N ALA A 358 -13.14 -24.12 -12.81
CA ALA A 358 -14.17 -23.92 -13.82
C ALA A 358 -13.59 -24.29 -15.19
N THR A 359 -14.41 -24.83 -16.06
CA THR A 359 -14.04 -25.07 -17.46
C THR A 359 -13.93 -23.74 -18.22
N SER A 360 -13.26 -23.76 -19.36
CA SER A 360 -13.16 -22.55 -20.22
C SER A 360 -14.55 -22.04 -20.64
N GLU A 361 -15.49 -22.96 -20.90
CA GLU A 361 -16.87 -22.64 -21.31
C GLU A 361 -17.66 -21.99 -20.16
N GLU A 362 -17.58 -22.57 -18.95
CA GLU A 362 -18.20 -21.97 -17.75
C GLU A 362 -17.63 -20.57 -17.47
N LEU A 363 -16.31 -20.40 -17.61
CA LEU A 363 -15.68 -19.09 -17.41
C LEU A 363 -16.13 -18.08 -18.46
N ASN A 364 -16.26 -18.46 -19.73
CA ASN A 364 -16.78 -17.57 -20.76
C ASN A 364 -18.18 -17.05 -20.38
N LEU A 365 -19.06 -17.92 -19.88
CA LEU A 365 -20.39 -17.53 -19.41
C LEU A 365 -20.33 -16.60 -18.17
N MET A 366 -19.50 -16.95 -17.19
CA MET A 366 -19.40 -16.22 -15.93
C MET A 366 -18.71 -14.87 -16.10
N LEU A 367 -17.79 -14.75 -17.05
CA LEU A 367 -17.03 -13.52 -17.31
C LEU A 367 -17.72 -12.56 -18.29
N MET A 368 -18.83 -12.96 -18.92
CA MET A 368 -19.60 -12.06 -19.79
C MET A 368 -19.95 -10.77 -19.07
N ARG A 369 -19.82 -9.67 -19.78
CA ARG A 369 -20.18 -8.34 -19.25
C ARG A 369 -21.69 -8.19 -19.18
N SER A 370 -22.18 -7.51 -18.14
CA SER A 370 -23.60 -7.25 -17.96
C SER A 370 -23.95 -5.81 -18.30
N THR A 371 -25.05 -5.62 -19.00
CA THR A 371 -25.63 -4.28 -19.21
C THR A 371 -26.39 -3.83 -17.96
N ARG A 372 -26.71 -2.54 -17.89
CA ARG A 372 -27.72 -2.06 -16.95
C ARG A 372 -29.11 -2.49 -17.42
N PRO A 373 -30.06 -2.65 -16.48
CA PRO A 373 -31.45 -2.95 -16.86
C PRO A 373 -32.02 -1.92 -17.83
N GLN A 374 -32.61 -2.41 -18.91
CA GLN A 374 -33.30 -1.59 -19.90
C GLN A 374 -34.68 -2.17 -20.21
N GLN A 375 -35.59 -1.34 -20.71
CA GLN A 375 -36.93 -1.77 -21.06
C GLN A 375 -36.94 -2.39 -22.47
N VAL A 376 -37.55 -3.56 -22.62
CA VAL A 376 -37.70 -4.22 -23.89
C VAL A 376 -38.67 -3.42 -24.78
N THR A 377 -38.21 -3.04 -25.95
CA THR A 377 -38.97 -2.30 -26.95
C THR A 377 -39.36 -3.22 -28.10
N ARG A 378 -40.09 -2.69 -29.12
CA ARG A 378 -40.38 -3.43 -30.35
C ARG A 378 -39.13 -3.83 -31.14
N ARG A 379 -37.98 -3.17 -30.86
CA ARG A 379 -36.68 -3.52 -31.45
C ARG A 379 -35.85 -4.43 -30.52
N GLY A 380 -36.46 -4.97 -29.49
CA GLY A 380 -35.76 -5.74 -28.47
C GLY A 380 -34.97 -4.87 -27.47
N VAL A 381 -33.73 -5.25 -27.23
CA VAL A 381 -32.74 -4.57 -26.38
C VAL A 381 -31.56 -4.09 -27.22
N HIS A 382 -30.76 -3.18 -26.71
CA HIS A 382 -29.62 -2.62 -27.47
C HIS A 382 -28.34 -2.52 -26.63
N LEU A 383 -27.21 -2.60 -27.31
CA LEU A 383 -25.88 -2.34 -26.82
C LEU A 383 -25.28 -1.16 -27.60
N ASP A 384 -24.87 -0.13 -26.85
CA ASP A 384 -24.07 0.96 -27.41
C ASP A 384 -22.59 0.66 -27.17
N ILE A 385 -21.81 0.48 -28.23
CA ILE A 385 -20.38 0.17 -28.18
C ILE A 385 -19.66 0.90 -29.29
N ASP A 386 -18.51 1.49 -29.03
CA ASP A 386 -17.63 2.21 -29.95
C ASP A 386 -18.38 3.26 -30.85
N GLY A 387 -19.37 3.91 -30.23
CA GLY A 387 -20.19 4.93 -30.94
C GLY A 387 -21.24 4.35 -31.88
N GLY A 388 -21.37 3.02 -31.96
CA GLY A 388 -22.40 2.30 -32.70
C GLY A 388 -23.47 1.72 -31.80
N ARG A 389 -24.63 1.42 -32.37
CA ARG A 389 -25.75 0.75 -31.68
C ARG A 389 -26.02 -0.59 -32.33
N ILE A 390 -26.07 -1.65 -31.51
CA ILE A 390 -26.46 -2.99 -31.95
C ILE A 390 -27.77 -3.34 -31.23
N ASP A 391 -28.82 -3.66 -32.02
CA ASP A 391 -30.12 -4.09 -31.50
C ASP A 391 -30.19 -5.63 -31.53
N TYR A 392 -30.65 -6.23 -30.43
CA TYR A 392 -30.85 -7.69 -30.27
C TYR A 392 -32.31 -7.98 -30.06
N TRP A 393 -32.90 -8.82 -30.94
CA TRP A 393 -34.31 -9.17 -30.87
C TRP A 393 -34.55 -10.55 -31.45
N ASN A 394 -35.61 -11.20 -31.00
CA ASN A 394 -36.31 -12.26 -31.71
C ASN A 394 -37.80 -12.16 -31.37
N ASP A 395 -38.64 -12.82 -32.17
CA ASP A 395 -40.09 -12.68 -32.05
C ASP A 395 -40.61 -13.17 -30.71
N ASP A 396 -40.14 -14.32 -30.21
CA ASP A 396 -40.58 -14.90 -28.94
C ASP A 396 -40.20 -14.03 -27.76
N PHE A 397 -38.93 -13.56 -27.73
CA PHE A 397 -38.44 -12.69 -26.66
C PHE A 397 -39.22 -11.36 -26.63
N VAL A 398 -39.40 -10.69 -27.76
CA VAL A 398 -40.12 -9.43 -27.79
C VAL A 398 -41.59 -9.63 -27.38
N HIS A 399 -42.23 -10.69 -27.86
CA HIS A 399 -43.62 -11.01 -27.53
C HIS A 399 -43.81 -11.24 -26.00
N LEU A 400 -42.91 -12.00 -25.38
CA LEU A 400 -42.99 -12.34 -23.93
C LEU A 400 -42.60 -11.24 -23.01
N MET A 401 -41.65 -10.37 -23.42
CA MET A 401 -40.97 -9.44 -22.53
C MET A 401 -41.22 -7.96 -22.87
N LEU A 402 -42.03 -7.65 -23.89
CA LEU A 402 -42.32 -6.27 -24.28
C LEU A 402 -42.77 -5.41 -23.08
N GLY A 403 -42.11 -4.27 -22.89
CA GLY A 403 -42.39 -3.34 -21.81
C GLY A 403 -41.80 -3.73 -20.44
N LYS A 404 -41.33 -4.97 -20.27
CA LYS A 404 -40.65 -5.40 -19.03
C LYS A 404 -39.21 -4.90 -19.02
N LYS A 405 -38.62 -4.82 -17.83
CA LYS A 405 -37.20 -4.52 -17.64
C LYS A 405 -36.40 -5.81 -17.61
N VAL A 406 -35.36 -5.85 -18.43
CA VAL A 406 -34.38 -6.95 -18.50
C VAL A 406 -32.98 -6.36 -18.56
N TYR A 407 -32.00 -7.18 -18.28
CA TYR A 407 -30.61 -6.90 -18.65
C TYR A 407 -30.04 -8.07 -19.43
N PHE A 408 -28.93 -7.89 -20.11
CA PHE A 408 -28.29 -8.96 -20.82
C PHE A 408 -26.80 -9.01 -20.59
N ARG A 409 -26.25 -10.19 -20.79
CA ARG A 409 -24.81 -10.46 -20.75
C ARG A 409 -24.32 -10.67 -22.18
N TYR A 410 -23.15 -10.16 -22.45
CA TYR A 410 -22.51 -10.24 -23.76
C TYR A 410 -21.02 -10.52 -23.60
N ASP A 411 -20.44 -11.20 -24.58
CA ASP A 411 -19.00 -11.36 -24.72
C ASP A 411 -18.48 -10.20 -25.59
N PRO A 412 -17.55 -9.37 -25.08
CA PRO A 412 -16.98 -8.29 -25.88
C PRO A 412 -16.25 -8.76 -27.15
N GLU A 413 -15.74 -10.01 -27.16
CA GLU A 413 -15.05 -10.60 -28.31
C GLU A 413 -16.03 -11.20 -29.31
N ASN A 414 -17.28 -11.49 -28.90
CA ASN A 414 -18.32 -12.05 -29.77
C ASN A 414 -19.67 -11.38 -29.53
N LEU A 415 -19.98 -10.37 -30.32
CA LEU A 415 -21.21 -9.59 -30.25
C LEU A 415 -22.34 -10.17 -31.12
N SER A 416 -22.20 -11.38 -31.66
CA SER A 416 -23.23 -11.98 -32.51
C SER A 416 -24.49 -12.40 -31.76
N GLU A 417 -24.35 -12.70 -30.45
CA GLU A 417 -25.44 -13.11 -29.57
C GLU A 417 -25.31 -12.51 -28.18
N VAL A 418 -26.43 -12.42 -27.49
CA VAL A 418 -26.50 -11.99 -26.08
C VAL A 418 -27.38 -12.93 -25.28
N ARG A 419 -27.15 -13.02 -23.98
CA ARG A 419 -27.96 -13.80 -23.04
C ARG A 419 -28.78 -12.87 -22.19
N ILE A 420 -30.11 -12.98 -22.28
CA ILE A 420 -31.04 -12.06 -21.60
C ILE A 420 -31.49 -12.66 -20.26
N TYR A 421 -31.59 -11.79 -19.26
CA TYR A 421 -31.99 -12.14 -17.90
C TYR A 421 -33.04 -11.16 -17.38
N ASP A 422 -33.97 -11.67 -16.57
CA ASP A 422 -34.87 -10.82 -15.81
C ASP A 422 -34.17 -10.14 -14.62
N LEU A 423 -34.90 -9.34 -13.85
CA LEU A 423 -34.32 -8.62 -12.70
C LEU A 423 -33.97 -9.53 -11.51
N GLU A 424 -34.45 -10.77 -11.50
CA GLU A 424 -34.14 -11.82 -10.53
C GLU A 424 -33.00 -12.74 -10.98
N ASP A 425 -32.26 -12.36 -12.05
CA ASP A 425 -31.13 -13.10 -12.63
C ASP A 425 -31.51 -14.47 -13.25
N ARG A 426 -32.74 -14.63 -13.67
CA ARG A 426 -33.20 -15.83 -14.39
C ARG A 426 -33.08 -15.62 -15.88
N TYR A 427 -32.56 -16.61 -16.58
CA TYR A 427 -32.44 -16.62 -18.04
C TYR A 427 -33.84 -16.59 -18.68
N VAL A 428 -34.01 -15.76 -19.70
CA VAL A 428 -35.29 -15.53 -20.40
C VAL A 428 -35.28 -16.16 -21.78
#